data_43b71fd49ed1054c7c466c5f3872a98b
#
_entry.id   43b71fd49ed1054c7c466c5f3872a98b
#
_cell.length_a   1.000
_cell.length_b   1.000
_cell.length_c   1.000
_cell.angle_alpha   90.00
_cell.angle_beta   90.00
_cell.angle_gamma   90.00
#
_symmetry.space_group_name_H-M   'P 1'
#
loop_
_entity.id
_entity.type
_entity.pdbx_description
1 polymer ?
#
loop_
_entity_poly.entity_id
_entity_poly.type
_entity_poly.pdbx_seq_one_letter_code
_entity_poly.pdbx_strand_id
1 'polypeptide(L)'
;MKYVLSLFLACAFAASAQTAAPAPKPAPPAPTIASINDREVSILEREFVSAAEAMPEDKYNYAPTDGEFKGVRTFAQQIKHVATTNYQFWSAAVGEKPAVDVSNENGPDSIKTKDDIVKFLKDSFALGHRAAKMLTAENSVELVSLGEGKAARLFFVSFGVAHGFDHYGQMVVYLRNNKIVPPASRQGN
;
A
#
# COMPACT_ATOMS: atom_id res chain seq x y z
N MET A 1 46.50 36.21 -79.11
CA MET A 1 46.75 35.77 -77.73
C MET A 1 45.40 35.76 -77.02
N LYS A 2 44.86 34.59 -76.80
CA LYS A 2 43.54 34.42 -76.12
C LYS A 2 43.80 33.76 -74.72
N TYR A 3 43.54 34.48 -73.68
CA TYR A 3 43.65 33.93 -72.30
C TYR A 3 42.33 33.26 -71.94
N VAL A 4 42.38 31.94 -71.65
CA VAL A 4 41.25 31.16 -71.06
C VAL A 4 41.42 31.18 -69.58
N LEU A 5 40.45 31.81 -68.85
CA LEU A 5 40.39 31.86 -67.38
C LEU A 5 39.56 30.67 -66.93
N SER A 6 40.21 29.66 -66.30
CA SER A 6 39.51 28.51 -65.73
C SER A 6 39.08 28.84 -64.31
N LEU A 7 37.75 28.87 -64.11
CA LEU A 7 37.12 29.08 -62.77
C LEU A 7 36.98 27.74 -62.07
N PHE A 8 37.78 27.54 -61.00
CA PHE A 8 37.60 26.37 -60.07
C PHE A 8 36.50 26.66 -59.06
N LEU A 9 35.38 25.93 -59.19
CA LEU A 9 34.27 25.96 -58.19
C LEU A 9 34.59 24.97 -57.12
N ALA A 10 34.97 25.43 -55.87
CA ALA A 10 35.18 24.61 -54.74
C ALA A 10 33.82 24.34 -54.02
N CYS A 11 33.27 23.13 -54.16
CA CYS A 11 32.13 22.69 -53.42
C CYS A 11 32.56 22.32 -51.99
N ALA A 12 32.25 23.17 -51.00
CA ALA A 12 32.40 22.84 -49.59
C ALA A 12 31.23 21.94 -49.14
N PHE A 13 31.50 20.66 -48.90
CA PHE A 13 30.57 19.76 -48.25
C PHE A 13 30.52 20.09 -46.75
N ALA A 14 29.44 20.72 -46.30
CA ALA A 14 29.15 20.86 -44.88
C ALA A 14 28.67 19.49 -44.36
N ALA A 15 29.52 18.77 -43.63
CA ALA A 15 29.14 17.56 -42.91
C ALA A 15 28.27 17.98 -41.70
N SER A 16 26.95 17.84 -41.85
CA SER A 16 26.02 17.99 -40.72
C SER A 16 26.24 16.81 -39.76
N ALA A 17 26.88 17.08 -38.62
CA ALA A 17 26.95 16.12 -37.52
C ALA A 17 25.53 15.90 -36.95
N GLN A 18 24.88 14.83 -37.39
CA GLN A 18 23.60 14.40 -36.89
C GLN A 18 23.84 13.81 -35.48
N THR A 19 23.54 14.57 -34.45
CA THR A 19 23.56 14.04 -33.09
C THR A 19 22.53 12.91 -32.98
N ALA A 20 23.02 11.69 -32.77
CA ALA A 20 22.16 10.53 -32.59
C ALA A 20 21.17 10.80 -31.45
N ALA A 21 19.87 10.61 -31.71
CA ALA A 21 18.85 10.70 -30.69
C ALA A 21 19.17 9.71 -29.53
N PRO A 22 18.97 10.09 -28.25
CA PRO A 22 19.22 9.19 -27.15
C PRO A 22 18.40 7.91 -27.33
N ALA A 23 19.03 6.76 -27.00
CA ALA A 23 18.39 5.46 -27.10
C ALA A 23 17.07 5.45 -26.29
N PRO A 24 15.98 4.85 -26.80
CA PRO A 24 14.73 4.79 -26.09
C PRO A 24 14.92 4.10 -24.73
N LYS A 25 14.33 4.69 -23.67
CA LYS A 25 14.37 4.12 -22.34
C LYS A 25 13.74 2.72 -22.37
N PRO A 26 14.34 1.69 -21.73
CA PRO A 26 13.74 0.35 -21.68
C PRO A 26 12.30 0.41 -21.17
N ALA A 27 11.41 -0.35 -21.79
CA ALA A 27 10.05 -0.48 -21.32
C ALA A 27 10.05 -1.05 -19.88
N PRO A 28 9.15 -0.58 -19.00
CA PRO A 28 9.04 -1.15 -17.66
C PRO A 28 8.69 -2.65 -17.76
N PRO A 29 9.14 -3.47 -16.78
CA PRO A 29 8.81 -4.89 -16.77
C PRO A 29 7.30 -5.11 -16.70
N ALA A 30 6.81 -6.20 -17.28
CA ALA A 30 5.42 -6.58 -17.23
C ALA A 30 4.98 -6.80 -15.77
N PRO A 31 3.75 -6.38 -15.39
CA PRO A 31 3.25 -6.60 -14.04
C PRO A 31 3.09 -8.10 -13.75
N THR A 32 3.37 -8.49 -12.51
CA THR A 32 3.20 -9.85 -11.99
C THR A 32 2.13 -9.86 -10.90
N ILE A 33 1.61 -11.04 -10.53
CA ILE A 33 0.69 -11.20 -9.39
C ILE A 33 1.31 -10.56 -8.13
N ALA A 34 2.58 -10.82 -7.86
CA ALA A 34 3.30 -10.23 -6.74
C ALA A 34 3.33 -8.70 -6.80
N SER A 35 3.71 -8.12 -7.94
CA SER A 35 3.84 -6.66 -8.06
C SER A 35 2.49 -5.93 -7.99
N ILE A 36 1.41 -6.55 -8.48
CA ILE A 36 0.04 -6.01 -8.39
C ILE A 36 -0.40 -5.97 -6.93
N ASN A 37 -0.31 -7.10 -6.22
CA ASN A 37 -0.73 -7.18 -4.82
C ASN A 37 0.16 -6.34 -3.89
N ASP A 38 1.48 -6.29 -4.11
CA ASP A 38 2.39 -5.42 -3.34
C ASP A 38 2.04 -3.93 -3.51
N ARG A 39 1.60 -3.54 -4.71
CA ARG A 39 1.09 -2.18 -4.96
C ARG A 39 -0.21 -1.90 -4.21
N GLU A 40 -1.15 -2.86 -4.17
CA GLU A 40 -2.41 -2.71 -3.41
C GLU A 40 -2.14 -2.57 -1.91
N VAL A 41 -1.25 -3.40 -1.34
CA VAL A 41 -0.77 -3.25 0.04
C VAL A 41 -0.15 -1.87 0.27
N SER A 42 0.71 -1.39 -0.65
CA SER A 42 1.35 -0.07 -0.54
C SER A 42 0.35 1.09 -0.55
N ILE A 43 -0.71 0.99 -1.35
CA ILE A 43 -1.75 2.03 -1.40
C ILE A 43 -2.52 2.05 -0.08
N LEU A 44 -2.96 0.88 0.39
CA LEU A 44 -3.67 0.78 1.67
C LEU A 44 -2.80 1.26 2.84
N GLU A 45 -1.54 0.79 2.92
CA GLU A 45 -0.61 1.22 3.97
C GLU A 45 -0.49 2.73 4.05
N ARG A 46 -0.18 3.37 2.91
CA ARG A 46 -0.03 4.84 2.85
C ARG A 46 -1.28 5.54 3.35
N GLU A 47 -2.46 5.13 2.91
CA GLU A 47 -3.71 5.79 3.26
C GLU A 47 -4.11 5.50 4.71
N PHE A 48 -4.00 4.26 5.14
CA PHE A 48 -4.39 3.85 6.49
C PHE A 48 -3.45 4.41 7.55
N VAL A 49 -2.13 4.30 7.35
CA VAL A 49 -1.13 4.84 8.28
C VAL A 49 -1.25 6.36 8.37
N SER A 50 -1.38 7.06 7.24
CA SER A 50 -1.55 8.52 7.28
C SER A 50 -2.83 8.96 7.98
N ALA A 51 -3.92 8.20 7.86
CA ALA A 51 -5.15 8.44 8.60
C ALA A 51 -4.97 8.21 10.11
N ALA A 52 -4.29 7.13 10.49
CA ALA A 52 -3.96 6.85 11.89
C ALA A 52 -3.11 7.98 12.49
N GLU A 53 -2.06 8.42 11.80
CA GLU A 53 -1.19 9.51 12.25
C GLU A 53 -1.90 10.86 12.36
N ALA A 54 -2.91 11.11 11.51
CA ALA A 54 -3.63 12.38 11.48
C ALA A 54 -4.51 12.63 12.71
N MET A 55 -4.99 11.59 13.38
CA MET A 55 -5.82 11.73 14.59
C MET A 55 -4.93 12.11 15.79
N PRO A 56 -5.25 13.19 16.54
CA PRO A 56 -4.58 13.49 17.81
C PRO A 56 -4.74 12.36 18.83
N GLU A 57 -3.75 12.15 19.70
CA GLU A 57 -3.73 11.04 20.65
C GLU A 57 -4.93 11.09 21.63
N ASP A 58 -5.31 12.27 22.10
CA ASP A 58 -6.47 12.47 22.99
C ASP A 58 -7.80 12.07 22.32
N LYS A 59 -7.82 11.86 21.00
CA LYS A 59 -8.97 11.43 20.21
C LYS A 59 -8.94 9.96 19.81
N TYR A 60 -7.93 9.20 20.22
CA TYR A 60 -7.83 7.79 19.84
C TYR A 60 -8.97 6.93 20.43
N ASN A 61 -9.55 7.35 21.54
CA ASN A 61 -10.73 6.69 22.15
C ASN A 61 -12.07 7.19 21.58
N TYR A 62 -12.05 8.05 20.54
CA TYR A 62 -13.26 8.52 19.91
C TYR A 62 -14.00 7.38 19.21
N ALA A 63 -15.32 7.32 19.39
CA ALA A 63 -16.28 6.58 18.57
C ALA A 63 -17.47 7.50 18.27
N PRO A 64 -18.16 7.39 17.10
CA PRO A 64 -19.38 8.14 16.82
C PRO A 64 -20.46 7.83 17.85
N THR A 65 -21.28 8.84 18.21
CA THR A 65 -22.39 8.72 19.15
C THR A 65 -23.70 9.24 18.60
N ASP A 66 -23.66 10.00 17.51
CA ASP A 66 -24.84 10.56 16.85
C ASP A 66 -25.35 9.56 15.80
N GLY A 67 -26.40 8.81 16.16
CA GLY A 67 -26.98 7.72 15.38
C GLY A 67 -26.84 6.34 16.07
N GLU A 68 -27.06 5.27 15.34
CA GLU A 68 -27.01 3.88 15.82
C GLU A 68 -25.58 3.33 15.85
N PHE A 69 -24.76 3.85 16.78
CA PHE A 69 -23.34 3.49 16.92
C PHE A 69 -23.01 2.75 18.21
N LYS A 70 -24.02 2.15 18.90
CA LYS A 70 -23.78 1.40 20.11
C LYS A 70 -22.85 0.20 19.86
N GLY A 71 -21.72 0.16 20.57
CA GLY A 71 -20.79 -0.97 20.52
C GLY A 71 -19.81 -0.95 19.31
N VAL A 72 -19.78 0.12 18.51
CA VAL A 72 -18.75 0.26 17.45
C VAL A 72 -17.36 0.44 18.07
N ARG A 73 -16.35 0.06 17.32
CA ARG A 73 -14.95 0.24 17.72
C ARG A 73 -14.58 1.71 17.82
N THR A 74 -13.77 2.05 18.80
CA THR A 74 -13.09 3.36 18.86
C THR A 74 -12.07 3.46 17.73
N PHE A 75 -11.58 4.68 17.46
CA PHE A 75 -10.55 4.92 16.45
C PHE A 75 -9.31 4.03 16.68
N ALA A 76 -8.82 3.96 17.93
CA ALA A 76 -7.71 3.07 18.29
C ALA A 76 -8.03 1.58 18.03
N GLN A 77 -9.25 1.15 18.37
CA GLN A 77 -9.68 -0.23 18.16
C GLN A 77 -9.80 -0.57 16.67
N GLN A 78 -10.22 0.38 15.81
CA GLN A 78 -10.22 0.18 14.35
C GLN A 78 -8.81 -0.14 13.84
N ILE A 79 -7.81 0.65 14.26
CA ILE A 79 -6.41 0.46 13.84
C ILE A 79 -5.88 -0.89 14.34
N LYS A 80 -6.07 -1.17 15.62
CA LYS A 80 -5.57 -2.41 16.24
C LYS A 80 -6.24 -3.65 15.64
N HIS A 81 -7.54 -3.57 15.33
CA HIS A 81 -8.28 -4.64 14.68
C HIS A 81 -7.70 -4.96 13.30
N VAL A 82 -7.49 -3.94 12.47
CA VAL A 82 -6.89 -4.14 11.14
C VAL A 82 -5.48 -4.72 11.24
N ALA A 83 -4.65 -4.21 12.14
CA ALA A 83 -3.32 -4.77 12.35
C ALA A 83 -3.37 -6.24 12.78
N THR A 84 -4.28 -6.60 13.68
CA THR A 84 -4.47 -7.98 14.15
C THR A 84 -4.93 -8.91 13.03
N THR A 85 -5.91 -8.51 12.24
CA THR A 85 -6.39 -9.29 11.09
C THR A 85 -5.36 -9.38 9.97
N ASN A 86 -4.54 -8.35 9.78
CA ASN A 86 -3.38 -8.41 8.89
C ASN A 86 -2.40 -9.52 9.33
N TYR A 87 -2.09 -9.60 10.63
CA TYR A 87 -1.25 -10.69 11.16
C TYR A 87 -1.91 -12.06 10.96
N GLN A 88 -3.23 -12.19 11.09
CA GLN A 88 -3.92 -13.45 10.86
C GLN A 88 -3.85 -13.87 9.39
N PHE A 89 -4.31 -13.01 8.48
CA PHE A 89 -4.42 -13.36 7.06
C PHE A 89 -3.07 -13.48 6.38
N TRP A 90 -2.17 -12.54 6.60
CA TRP A 90 -0.87 -12.55 5.93
C TRP A 90 0.10 -13.56 6.51
N SER A 91 -0.01 -13.92 7.79
CA SER A 91 0.71 -15.08 8.32
C SER A 91 0.24 -16.38 7.69
N ALA A 92 -1.08 -16.56 7.52
CA ALA A 92 -1.62 -17.71 6.80
C ALA A 92 -1.10 -17.75 5.35
N ALA A 93 -1.08 -16.59 4.66
CA ALA A 93 -0.56 -16.49 3.31
C ALA A 93 0.91 -16.89 3.20
N VAL A 94 1.78 -16.52 4.15
CA VAL A 94 3.20 -16.91 4.15
C VAL A 94 3.44 -18.31 4.73
N GLY A 95 2.42 -18.94 5.32
CA GLY A 95 2.53 -20.29 5.93
C GLY A 95 3.19 -20.29 7.31
N GLU A 96 3.07 -19.18 8.05
CA GLU A 96 3.65 -19.00 9.39
C GLU A 96 2.56 -18.81 10.44
N LYS A 97 2.89 -18.99 11.72
CA LYS A 97 2.03 -18.57 12.81
C LYS A 97 2.16 -17.06 13.00
N PRO A 98 1.07 -16.36 13.40
CA PRO A 98 1.17 -14.95 13.78
C PRO A 98 2.27 -14.72 14.82
N ALA A 99 3.11 -13.72 14.62
CA ALA A 99 4.20 -13.35 15.54
C ALA A 99 3.69 -12.63 16.81
N VAL A 100 2.39 -12.31 16.85
CA VAL A 100 1.72 -11.58 17.93
C VAL A 100 0.49 -12.36 18.37
N ASP A 101 -0.04 -12.05 19.56
CA ASP A 101 -1.31 -12.58 20.01
C ASP A 101 -2.46 -11.96 19.20
N VAL A 102 -3.21 -12.79 18.50
CA VAL A 102 -4.35 -12.43 17.66
C VAL A 102 -5.69 -12.92 18.22
N SER A 103 -5.71 -13.40 19.46
CA SER A 103 -6.93 -13.93 20.12
C SER A 103 -7.97 -12.85 20.42
N ASN A 104 -7.52 -11.60 20.69
CA ASN A 104 -8.38 -10.45 20.83
C ASN A 104 -8.50 -9.72 19.48
N GLU A 105 -9.67 -9.73 18.87
CA GLU A 105 -9.93 -9.08 17.57
C GLU A 105 -9.73 -7.55 17.59
N ASN A 106 -9.76 -6.91 18.76
CA ASN A 106 -9.45 -5.48 18.93
C ASN A 106 -7.97 -5.24 19.21
N GLY A 107 -7.13 -6.26 19.05
CA GLY A 107 -5.69 -6.25 19.26
C GLY A 107 -5.26 -6.35 20.71
N PRO A 108 -3.97 -6.54 20.99
CA PRO A 108 -3.44 -6.75 22.33
C PRO A 108 -3.75 -5.58 23.27
N ASP A 109 -4.18 -5.87 24.50
CA ASP A 109 -4.51 -4.84 25.50
C ASP A 109 -3.27 -4.08 26.02
N SER A 110 -2.08 -4.65 25.83
CA SER A 110 -0.81 -4.01 26.18
C SER A 110 -0.45 -2.82 25.27
N ILE A 111 -1.00 -2.75 24.05
CA ILE A 111 -0.75 -1.68 23.07
C ILE A 111 -1.77 -0.56 23.31
N LYS A 112 -1.31 0.57 23.90
CA LYS A 112 -2.20 1.63 24.40
C LYS A 112 -1.89 3.02 23.84
N THR A 113 -0.62 3.37 23.66
CA THR A 113 -0.23 4.70 23.17
C THR A 113 -0.42 4.81 21.66
N LYS A 114 -0.61 6.02 21.16
CA LYS A 114 -0.68 6.28 19.72
C LYS A 114 0.54 5.71 18.98
N ASP A 115 1.72 5.94 19.50
CA ASP A 115 2.96 5.50 18.86
C ASP A 115 3.05 3.98 18.78
N ASP A 116 2.69 3.26 19.86
CA ASP A 116 2.65 1.80 19.86
C ASP A 116 1.61 1.24 18.89
N ILE A 117 0.43 1.86 18.82
CA ILE A 117 -0.64 1.47 17.91
C ILE A 117 -0.23 1.67 16.45
N VAL A 118 0.35 2.83 16.13
CA VAL A 118 0.85 3.12 14.77
C VAL A 118 2.02 2.20 14.41
N LYS A 119 2.92 1.92 15.35
CA LYS A 119 4.00 0.96 15.14
C LYS A 119 3.45 -0.45 14.85
N PHE A 120 2.51 -0.93 15.65
CA PHE A 120 1.87 -2.24 15.49
C PHE A 120 1.21 -2.36 14.10
N LEU A 121 0.55 -1.29 13.65
CA LEU A 121 -0.03 -1.21 12.30
C LEU A 121 1.05 -1.32 11.22
N LYS A 122 2.12 -0.51 11.30
CA LYS A 122 3.23 -0.51 10.31
C LYS A 122 3.92 -1.88 10.25
N ASP A 123 4.18 -2.49 11.40
CA ASP A 123 4.76 -3.84 11.46
C ASP A 123 3.86 -4.87 10.78
N SER A 124 2.53 -4.75 10.91
CA SER A 124 1.59 -5.63 10.22
C SER A 124 1.64 -5.46 8.69
N PHE A 125 1.83 -4.24 8.17
CA PHE A 125 1.99 -3.99 6.74
C PHE A 125 3.31 -4.55 6.19
N ALA A 126 4.39 -4.54 6.96
CA ALA A 126 5.64 -5.19 6.57
C ALA A 126 5.42 -6.70 6.27
N LEU A 127 4.58 -7.37 7.06
CA LEU A 127 4.16 -8.75 6.77
C LEU A 127 3.31 -8.84 5.49
N GLY A 128 2.43 -7.87 5.24
CA GLY A 128 1.62 -7.80 4.02
C GLY A 128 2.47 -7.71 2.76
N HIS A 129 3.49 -6.85 2.78
CA HIS A 129 4.47 -6.75 1.69
C HIS A 129 5.20 -8.06 1.45
N ARG A 130 5.59 -8.76 2.51
CA ARG A 130 6.23 -10.08 2.40
C ARG A 130 5.27 -11.10 1.79
N ALA A 131 4.02 -11.13 2.24
CA ALA A 131 3.00 -12.03 1.72
C ALA A 131 2.67 -11.76 0.23
N ALA A 132 2.59 -10.51 -0.18
CA ALA A 132 2.36 -10.13 -1.57
C ALA A 132 3.54 -10.51 -2.48
N LYS A 133 4.78 -10.21 -2.07
CA LYS A 133 5.99 -10.43 -2.86
C LYS A 133 6.31 -11.91 -3.10
N MET A 134 5.82 -12.82 -2.25
CA MET A 134 6.04 -14.25 -2.46
C MET A 134 5.06 -14.88 -3.45
N LEU A 135 4.02 -14.18 -3.91
CA LEU A 135 3.02 -14.73 -4.82
C LEU A 135 3.61 -15.03 -6.20
N THR A 136 3.30 -16.20 -6.72
CA THR A 136 3.55 -16.61 -8.10
C THR A 136 2.25 -17.08 -8.75
N ALA A 137 2.25 -17.30 -10.07
CA ALA A 137 1.10 -17.86 -10.76
C ALA A 137 0.70 -19.22 -10.20
N GLU A 138 1.69 -20.04 -9.84
CA GLU A 138 1.52 -21.41 -9.35
C GLU A 138 1.00 -21.43 -7.91
N ASN A 139 1.65 -20.66 -6.98
CA ASN A 139 1.32 -20.73 -5.56
C ASN A 139 0.11 -19.89 -5.15
N SER A 140 -0.34 -18.97 -6.01
CA SER A 140 -1.48 -18.07 -5.70
C SER A 140 -2.79 -18.81 -5.44
N VAL A 141 -2.99 -19.97 -6.07
CA VAL A 141 -4.18 -20.81 -5.92
C VAL A 141 -3.98 -21.98 -4.96
N GLU A 142 -2.80 -22.15 -4.38
CA GLU A 142 -2.57 -23.16 -3.34
C GLU A 142 -3.44 -22.89 -2.13
N LEU A 143 -4.05 -23.96 -1.59
CA LEU A 143 -4.83 -23.87 -0.37
C LEU A 143 -3.92 -23.78 0.85
N VAL A 144 -4.05 -22.70 1.61
CA VAL A 144 -3.38 -22.50 2.91
C VAL A 144 -4.42 -22.42 4.02
N SER A 145 -4.01 -22.72 5.25
CA SER A 145 -4.92 -22.82 6.39
C SER A 145 -4.93 -21.56 7.23
N LEU A 146 -6.10 -21.19 7.71
CA LEU A 146 -6.30 -20.21 8.79
C LEU A 146 -7.26 -20.84 9.81
N GLY A 147 -6.73 -21.25 10.97
CA GLY A 147 -7.47 -22.08 11.92
C GLY A 147 -7.90 -23.39 11.26
N GLU A 148 -9.19 -23.73 11.35
CA GLU A 148 -9.78 -24.91 10.71
C GLU A 148 -10.16 -24.68 9.22
N GLY A 149 -10.19 -23.40 8.80
CA GLY A 149 -10.54 -23.03 7.42
C GLY A 149 -9.36 -23.11 6.46
N LYS A 150 -9.67 -23.28 5.17
CA LYS A 150 -8.71 -23.23 4.06
C LYS A 150 -9.21 -22.34 2.95
N ALA A 151 -8.30 -21.54 2.38
CA ALA A 151 -8.57 -20.76 1.17
C ALA A 151 -7.31 -20.65 0.33
N ALA A 152 -7.46 -20.16 -0.90
CA ALA A 152 -6.33 -19.88 -1.77
C ALA A 152 -5.41 -18.84 -1.12
N ARG A 153 -4.10 -18.99 -1.26
CA ARG A 153 -3.09 -18.06 -0.74
C ARG A 153 -3.40 -16.61 -1.15
N LEU A 154 -3.70 -16.39 -2.42
CA LEU A 154 -4.07 -15.08 -2.95
C LEU A 154 -5.29 -14.49 -2.24
N PHE A 155 -6.28 -15.33 -1.86
CA PHE A 155 -7.45 -14.84 -1.12
C PHE A 155 -7.04 -14.14 0.17
N PHE A 156 -6.13 -14.71 0.96
CA PHE A 156 -5.70 -14.08 2.21
C PHE A 156 -4.92 -12.78 1.99
N VAL A 157 -4.15 -12.68 0.91
CA VAL A 157 -3.44 -11.44 0.57
C VAL A 157 -4.43 -10.36 0.15
N SER A 158 -5.30 -10.63 -0.82
CA SER A 158 -6.26 -9.66 -1.35
C SER A 158 -7.37 -9.31 -0.35
N PHE A 159 -7.84 -10.29 0.45
CA PHE A 159 -8.87 -10.04 1.45
C PHE A 159 -8.35 -9.16 2.59
N GLY A 160 -7.08 -9.30 3.00
CA GLY A 160 -6.45 -8.37 3.95
C GLY A 160 -6.49 -6.92 3.45
N VAL A 161 -6.25 -6.70 2.16
CA VAL A 161 -6.36 -5.36 1.53
C VAL A 161 -7.81 -4.87 1.52
N ALA A 162 -8.75 -5.72 1.09
CA ALA A 162 -10.17 -5.36 1.03
C ALA A 162 -10.73 -5.01 2.42
N HIS A 163 -10.42 -5.81 3.42
CA HIS A 163 -10.78 -5.59 4.82
C HIS A 163 -10.19 -4.28 5.37
N GLY A 164 -8.93 -4.01 5.04
CA GLY A 164 -8.28 -2.76 5.43
C GLY A 164 -8.99 -1.54 4.83
N PHE A 165 -9.42 -1.58 3.56
CA PHE A 165 -10.16 -0.47 2.95
C PHE A 165 -11.56 -0.27 3.53
N ASP A 166 -12.26 -1.33 3.95
CA ASP A 166 -13.53 -1.22 4.67
C ASP A 166 -13.35 -0.39 5.96
N HIS A 167 -12.35 -0.74 6.77
CA HIS A 167 -12.05 -0.01 8.01
C HIS A 167 -11.45 1.39 7.76
N TYR A 168 -10.67 1.57 6.70
CA TYR A 168 -10.21 2.90 6.28
C TYR A 168 -11.37 3.86 6.01
N GLY A 169 -12.40 3.38 5.31
CA GLY A 169 -13.61 4.17 5.08
C GLY A 169 -14.27 4.65 6.38
N GLN A 170 -14.35 3.78 7.38
CA GLN A 170 -14.87 4.14 8.71
C GLN A 170 -13.96 5.16 9.40
N MET A 171 -12.63 4.98 9.38
CA MET A 171 -11.68 5.94 9.95
C MET A 171 -11.77 7.33 9.31
N VAL A 172 -12.00 7.42 8.00
CA VAL A 172 -12.23 8.68 7.28
C VAL A 172 -13.43 9.42 7.86
N VAL A 173 -14.52 8.71 8.18
CA VAL A 173 -15.70 9.31 8.83
C VAL A 173 -15.34 9.81 10.23
N TYR A 174 -14.59 9.04 11.01
CA TYR A 174 -14.18 9.44 12.37
C TYR A 174 -13.28 10.69 12.35
N LEU A 175 -12.35 10.79 11.41
CA LEU A 175 -11.54 11.99 11.21
C LEU A 175 -12.42 13.21 10.94
N ARG A 176 -13.38 13.10 9.99
CA ARG A 176 -14.30 14.19 9.62
C ARG A 176 -15.19 14.63 10.80
N ASN A 177 -15.69 13.69 11.59
CA ASN A 177 -16.46 14.00 12.80
C ASN A 177 -15.62 14.79 13.82
N ASN A 178 -14.31 14.60 13.84
CA ASN A 178 -13.37 15.37 14.64
C ASN A 178 -12.82 16.63 13.91
N LYS A 179 -13.44 17.06 12.80
CA LYS A 179 -13.07 18.24 12.00
C LYS A 179 -11.67 18.14 11.37
N ILE A 180 -11.20 16.91 11.14
CA ILE A 180 -9.90 16.62 10.51
C ILE A 180 -10.16 16.22 9.06
N VAL A 181 -9.56 16.94 8.11
CA VAL A 181 -9.57 16.55 6.70
C VAL A 181 -8.66 15.33 6.56
N PRO A 182 -9.18 14.17 6.08
CA PRO A 182 -8.35 12.99 5.86
C PRO A 182 -7.16 13.30 4.93
N PRO A 183 -5.96 12.76 5.19
CA PRO A 183 -4.78 13.07 4.38
C PRO A 183 -4.97 12.87 2.87
N ALA A 184 -5.62 11.77 2.46
CA ALA A 184 -5.91 11.50 1.05
C ALA A 184 -6.90 12.50 0.40
N SER A 185 -7.60 13.33 1.20
CA SER A 185 -8.55 14.35 0.72
C SER A 185 -7.96 15.77 0.74
N ARG A 186 -6.70 15.94 1.16
CA ARG A 186 -6.05 17.25 1.15
C ARG A 186 -5.62 17.60 -0.26
N GLN A 187 -6.05 18.77 -0.75
CA GLN A 187 -5.63 19.26 -2.06
C GLN A 187 -4.15 19.71 -2.00
N GLY A 188 -3.34 19.29 -2.94
CA GLY A 188 -2.00 19.86 -3.17
C GLY A 188 -0.84 19.15 -2.46
N ASN A 189 -0.87 17.83 -2.36
CA ASN A 189 0.35 17.05 -2.09
C ASN A 189 0.79 16.28 -3.35
#